data_c4773b656929c7c8dac3c6c142d051fb
#
_entry.id   c4773b656929c7c8dac3c6c142d051fb
#
_cell.length_a   1.000
_cell.length_b   1.000
_cell.length_c   1.000
_cell.angle_alpha   90.00
_cell.angle_beta   90.00
_cell.angle_gamma   90.00
#
_symmetry.space_group_name_H-M   'P 1'
#
loop_
_entity.id
_entity.type
_entity.pdbx_description
1 polymer ?
#
loop_
_entity_poly.entity_id
_entity_poly.type
_entity_poly.pdbx_seq_one_letter_code
_entity_poly.pdbx_strand_id
1 'polypeptide(L)'
;PGGPSDRVGIMAGDKIVTINGEDAFGKKVNNEYVADHLRGKKGTKVVLGIKRGKSNELIDYEVVRDKIPLNSIEAAFMLDKNVGYIKLDRFAQSSNTEFEESLAKLKAQKMKSLILDLRGNTGGYLNIAAELSNQFLKNDMTIVYTEGDKSPKQVFKTDKKGKFTDGKLVILIDEGSASASEIVSGAIQDWDRGILIGRRSFGKGLVQRPFNLPDGSQVRLTTARYYTPTGRCIQRSYEKGSEDYFNEMTKRMKHGEFYHSDSIQFPDSLKYSTLLSERTVYGGGGIMPDIFMPVDTAFATKLYTDLIRKGIFNRFTVDYVMKNRELISNEYSDFENFYEQFEVTDEMLSDFRSLAEEEDVEWNDEQFQ
;
A
#
# COMPACT_ATOMS: atom_id res chain seq x y z
N PRO A 1 0.63 -9.09 -13.22
CA PRO A 1 -0.26 -9.02 -14.39
C PRO A 1 0.19 -7.94 -15.38
N GLY A 2 0.01 -8.19 -16.69
CA GLY A 2 0.36 -7.26 -17.77
C GLY A 2 1.86 -7.15 -18.10
N GLY A 3 2.72 -7.83 -17.36
CA GLY A 3 4.16 -7.86 -17.59
C GLY A 3 4.59 -8.80 -18.74
N PRO A 4 5.90 -8.76 -19.12
CA PRO A 4 6.42 -9.64 -20.18
C PRO A 4 6.18 -11.13 -19.97
N SER A 5 6.35 -11.61 -18.73
CA SER A 5 6.14 -13.03 -18.39
C SER A 5 4.68 -13.45 -18.50
N ASP A 6 3.75 -12.59 -18.09
CA ASP A 6 2.31 -12.82 -18.19
C ASP A 6 1.86 -12.93 -19.66
N ARG A 7 2.40 -12.07 -20.52
CA ARG A 7 2.08 -12.07 -21.97
C ARG A 7 2.46 -13.35 -22.71
N VAL A 8 3.46 -14.08 -22.22
CA VAL A 8 3.87 -15.37 -22.80
C VAL A 8 3.21 -16.56 -22.13
N GLY A 9 2.35 -16.33 -21.11
CA GLY A 9 1.58 -17.38 -20.44
C GLY A 9 2.29 -18.04 -19.25
N ILE A 10 3.28 -17.39 -18.65
CA ILE A 10 3.82 -17.79 -17.34
C ILE A 10 2.80 -17.40 -16.28
N MET A 11 2.45 -18.33 -15.41
CA MET A 11 1.37 -18.19 -14.42
C MET A 11 1.92 -18.07 -12.99
N ALA A 12 1.10 -17.55 -12.09
CA ALA A 12 1.40 -17.58 -10.66
C ALA A 12 1.56 -19.05 -10.19
N GLY A 13 2.61 -19.31 -9.40
CA GLY A 13 2.97 -20.64 -8.92
C GLY A 13 3.93 -21.41 -9.83
N ASP A 14 4.18 -20.99 -11.08
CA ASP A 14 5.22 -21.56 -11.92
C ASP A 14 6.61 -21.37 -11.29
N LYS A 15 7.46 -22.39 -11.36
CA LYS A 15 8.82 -22.37 -10.81
C LYS A 15 9.83 -22.22 -11.93
N ILE A 16 10.62 -21.16 -11.91
CA ILE A 16 11.75 -20.97 -12.83
C ILE A 16 12.85 -21.94 -12.41
N VAL A 17 13.20 -22.88 -13.29
CA VAL A 17 14.21 -23.91 -13.05
C VAL A 17 15.50 -23.62 -13.83
N THR A 18 15.38 -23.07 -15.04
CA THR A 18 16.54 -22.64 -15.84
C THR A 18 16.36 -21.22 -16.37
N ILE A 19 17.49 -20.50 -16.56
CA ILE A 19 17.55 -19.21 -17.23
C ILE A 19 18.61 -19.32 -18.34
N ASN A 20 18.22 -19.13 -19.60
CA ASN A 20 19.06 -19.30 -20.78
C ASN A 20 19.79 -20.66 -20.80
N GLY A 21 19.15 -21.74 -20.34
CA GLY A 21 19.69 -23.08 -20.28
C GLY A 21 20.57 -23.39 -19.06
N GLU A 22 20.84 -22.41 -18.20
CA GLU A 22 21.59 -22.61 -16.95
C GLU A 22 20.64 -22.84 -15.78
N ASP A 23 21.03 -23.74 -14.88
CA ASP A 23 20.25 -24.04 -13.66
C ASP A 23 20.08 -22.82 -12.76
N ALA A 24 18.85 -22.50 -12.45
CA ALA A 24 18.44 -21.37 -11.61
C ALA A 24 17.78 -21.81 -10.31
N PHE A 25 18.42 -22.72 -9.56
CA PHE A 25 17.95 -23.20 -8.26
C PHE A 25 19.09 -23.42 -7.26
N GLY A 26 18.72 -23.64 -6.00
CA GLY A 26 19.68 -23.90 -4.92
C GLY A 26 20.24 -22.62 -4.27
N LYS A 27 21.26 -22.79 -3.41
CA LYS A 27 21.82 -21.73 -2.56
C LYS A 27 22.42 -20.53 -3.29
N LYS A 28 22.78 -20.68 -4.57
CA LYS A 28 23.31 -19.58 -5.40
C LYS A 28 22.24 -18.57 -5.83
N VAL A 29 20.97 -18.97 -5.78
CA VAL A 29 19.86 -18.12 -6.25
C VAL A 29 19.38 -17.22 -5.10
N ASN A 30 19.79 -15.96 -5.18
CA ASN A 30 19.35 -14.89 -4.31
C ASN A 30 18.75 -13.74 -5.13
N ASN A 31 18.31 -12.68 -4.49
CA ASN A 31 17.72 -11.53 -5.18
C ASN A 31 18.67 -10.84 -6.17
N GLU A 32 19.96 -10.83 -5.90
CA GLU A 32 20.98 -10.28 -6.78
C GLU A 32 21.13 -11.15 -8.04
N TYR A 33 21.30 -12.47 -7.85
CA TYR A 33 21.34 -13.43 -8.97
C TYR A 33 20.10 -13.29 -9.89
N VAL A 34 18.90 -13.22 -9.28
CA VAL A 34 17.63 -13.05 -10.02
C VAL A 34 17.63 -11.73 -10.78
N ALA A 35 18.09 -10.64 -10.16
CA ALA A 35 18.16 -9.34 -10.80
C ALA A 35 19.13 -9.33 -12.00
N ASP A 36 20.32 -9.91 -11.84
CA ASP A 36 21.36 -9.92 -12.87
C ASP A 36 21.00 -10.76 -14.09
N HIS A 37 20.27 -11.86 -13.89
CA HIS A 37 19.92 -12.79 -14.98
C HIS A 37 18.59 -12.46 -15.65
N LEU A 38 17.60 -11.93 -14.90
CA LEU A 38 16.28 -11.60 -15.45
C LEU A 38 16.18 -10.17 -15.95
N ARG A 39 16.80 -9.20 -15.28
CA ARG A 39 16.82 -7.81 -15.77
C ARG A 39 17.70 -7.66 -16.99
N GLY A 40 17.40 -6.66 -17.80
CA GLY A 40 18.20 -6.35 -18.96
C GLY A 40 17.57 -5.25 -19.81
N LYS A 41 18.25 -4.89 -20.90
CA LYS A 41 17.79 -3.84 -21.82
C LYS A 41 16.44 -4.24 -22.43
N LYS A 42 15.48 -3.28 -22.47
CA LYS A 42 14.20 -3.46 -23.16
C LYS A 42 14.40 -3.98 -24.58
N GLY A 43 13.61 -4.99 -24.97
CA GLY A 43 13.66 -5.64 -26.27
C GLY A 43 14.66 -6.81 -26.36
N THR A 44 15.51 -7.03 -25.36
CA THR A 44 16.36 -8.23 -25.31
C THR A 44 15.54 -9.44 -24.84
N LYS A 45 15.97 -10.64 -25.23
CA LYS A 45 15.29 -11.89 -24.91
C LYS A 45 15.94 -12.59 -23.73
N VAL A 46 15.16 -13.37 -23.00
CA VAL A 46 15.60 -14.34 -22.02
C VAL A 46 14.74 -15.59 -22.16
N VAL A 47 15.35 -16.77 -22.13
CA VAL A 47 14.63 -18.04 -22.17
C VAL A 47 14.52 -18.57 -20.74
N LEU A 48 13.31 -18.90 -20.32
CA LEU A 48 13.02 -19.42 -18.99
C LEU A 48 12.47 -20.83 -19.09
N GLY A 49 13.17 -21.81 -18.52
CA GLY A 49 12.64 -23.15 -18.34
C GLY A 49 11.77 -23.20 -17.07
N ILE A 50 10.50 -23.43 -17.28
CA ILE A 50 9.45 -23.37 -16.25
C ILE A 50 8.99 -24.78 -15.90
N LYS A 51 8.97 -25.08 -14.60
CA LYS A 51 8.28 -26.24 -14.07
C LYS A 51 6.89 -25.82 -13.58
N ARG A 52 5.86 -26.41 -14.18
CA ARG A 52 4.45 -26.15 -13.83
C ARG A 52 3.84 -27.34 -13.11
N GLY A 53 3.33 -27.12 -11.91
CA GLY A 53 2.69 -28.15 -11.08
C GLY A 53 3.64 -29.31 -10.76
N LYS A 54 3.12 -30.55 -10.86
CA LYS A 54 3.87 -31.78 -10.58
C LYS A 54 4.62 -32.36 -11.80
N SER A 55 4.48 -31.76 -12.99
CA SER A 55 5.18 -32.21 -14.18
C SER A 55 6.69 -32.14 -13.99
N ASN A 56 7.42 -33.14 -14.49
CA ASN A 56 8.88 -33.08 -14.57
C ASN A 56 9.36 -32.50 -15.91
N GLU A 57 8.46 -32.27 -16.85
CA GLU A 57 8.80 -31.62 -18.12
C GLU A 57 8.90 -30.12 -17.92
N LEU A 58 9.97 -29.52 -18.45
CA LEU A 58 10.15 -28.08 -18.48
C LEU A 58 9.45 -27.50 -19.70
N ILE A 59 8.78 -26.38 -19.50
CA ILE A 59 8.18 -25.58 -20.56
C ILE A 59 9.08 -24.37 -20.78
N ASP A 60 9.65 -24.25 -21.96
CA ASP A 60 10.50 -23.12 -22.30
C ASP A 60 9.68 -21.93 -22.78
N TYR A 61 9.89 -20.78 -22.16
CA TYR A 61 9.28 -19.51 -22.53
C TYR A 61 10.35 -18.51 -22.97
N GLU A 62 10.25 -18.01 -24.19
CA GLU A 62 11.04 -16.87 -24.64
C GLU A 62 10.36 -15.57 -24.20
N VAL A 63 10.93 -14.89 -23.22
CA VAL A 63 10.41 -13.64 -22.68
C VAL A 63 11.19 -12.46 -23.26
N VAL A 64 10.51 -11.56 -23.96
CA VAL A 64 11.10 -10.30 -24.44
C VAL A 64 11.02 -9.28 -23.30
N ARG A 65 12.19 -8.84 -22.81
CA ARG A 65 12.26 -7.87 -21.71
C ARG A 65 11.59 -6.54 -22.06
N ASP A 66 10.76 -6.07 -21.17
CA ASP A 66 10.04 -4.79 -21.30
C ASP A 66 9.91 -4.12 -19.93
N LYS A 67 9.39 -2.90 -19.90
CA LYS A 67 9.02 -2.26 -18.64
C LYS A 67 7.92 -3.09 -17.96
N ILE A 68 8.13 -3.40 -16.70
CA ILE A 68 7.09 -4.00 -15.85
C ILE A 68 6.22 -2.86 -15.33
N PRO A 69 4.91 -2.84 -15.62
CA PRO A 69 4.02 -1.84 -15.05
C PRO A 69 3.98 -2.03 -13.53
N LEU A 70 4.32 -0.98 -12.81
CA LEU A 70 4.15 -0.91 -11.36
C LEU A 70 2.92 -0.06 -11.10
N ASN A 71 1.76 -0.71 -11.11
CA ASN A 71 0.52 -0.01 -10.80
C ASN A 71 0.57 0.54 -9.38
N SER A 72 0.06 1.72 -9.21
CA SER A 72 -0.09 2.36 -7.91
C SER A 72 -1.46 2.10 -7.29
N ILE A 73 -2.46 1.80 -8.12
CA ILE A 73 -3.78 1.33 -7.68
C ILE A 73 -3.72 -0.19 -7.55
N GLU A 74 -3.81 -0.68 -6.33
CA GLU A 74 -3.81 -2.11 -6.00
C GLU A 74 -5.19 -2.74 -6.25
N ALA A 75 -6.24 -2.00 -5.89
CA ALA A 75 -7.62 -2.45 -6.07
C ALA A 75 -8.58 -1.27 -6.33
N ALA A 76 -9.57 -1.47 -7.20
CA ALA A 76 -10.65 -0.52 -7.45
C ALA A 76 -11.92 -1.28 -7.82
N PHE A 77 -12.93 -1.28 -6.94
CA PHE A 77 -14.18 -2.01 -7.13
C PHE A 77 -15.34 -1.36 -6.36
N MET A 78 -16.56 -1.75 -6.70
CA MET A 78 -17.76 -1.38 -5.93
C MET A 78 -17.86 -2.30 -4.71
N LEU A 79 -17.89 -1.71 -3.50
CA LEU A 79 -18.08 -2.45 -2.26
C LEU A 79 -19.56 -2.83 -2.05
N ASP A 80 -20.44 -1.94 -2.50
CA ASP A 80 -21.87 -2.16 -2.61
C ASP A 80 -22.46 -1.34 -3.77
N LYS A 81 -23.78 -1.25 -3.89
CA LYS A 81 -24.48 -0.52 -4.98
C LYS A 81 -24.13 0.97 -5.08
N ASN A 82 -23.57 1.59 -4.02
CA ASN A 82 -23.33 3.03 -3.94
C ASN A 82 -21.90 3.40 -3.52
N VAL A 83 -21.14 2.48 -2.94
CA VAL A 83 -19.82 2.74 -2.34
C VAL A 83 -18.74 2.12 -3.20
N GLY A 84 -17.88 2.96 -3.76
CA GLY A 84 -16.66 2.55 -4.42
C GLY A 84 -15.49 2.50 -3.43
N TYR A 85 -14.56 1.61 -3.68
CA TYR A 85 -13.31 1.45 -2.94
C TYR A 85 -12.14 1.54 -3.89
N ILE A 86 -11.13 2.33 -3.52
CA ILE A 86 -9.86 2.43 -4.23
C ILE A 86 -8.71 2.30 -3.21
N LYS A 87 -7.82 1.33 -3.41
CA LYS A 87 -6.58 1.16 -2.66
C LYS A 87 -5.43 1.74 -3.46
N LEU A 88 -4.79 2.79 -2.92
CA LEU A 88 -3.60 3.41 -3.48
C LEU A 88 -2.37 2.98 -2.66
N ASP A 89 -1.45 2.26 -3.26
CA ASP A 89 -0.25 1.72 -2.61
C ASP A 89 0.90 2.73 -2.51
N ARG A 90 1.02 3.61 -3.52
CA ARG A 90 2.08 4.63 -3.59
C ARG A 90 1.68 5.82 -4.46
N PHE A 91 2.40 6.94 -4.32
CA PHE A 91 2.25 8.11 -5.19
C PHE A 91 3.37 8.11 -6.25
N ALA A 92 3.17 7.33 -7.33
CA ALA A 92 4.01 7.27 -8.51
C ALA A 92 3.53 8.27 -9.58
N GLN A 93 4.30 8.46 -10.64
CA GLN A 93 3.92 9.39 -11.72
C GLN A 93 2.64 8.98 -12.47
N SER A 94 2.34 7.68 -12.52
CA SER A 94 1.12 7.14 -13.13
C SER A 94 -0.12 7.23 -12.24
N SER A 95 0.04 7.50 -10.93
CA SER A 95 -1.04 7.35 -9.94
C SER A 95 -2.28 8.18 -10.24
N ASN A 96 -2.12 9.41 -10.72
CA ASN A 96 -3.27 10.25 -11.05
C ASN A 96 -4.07 9.71 -12.23
N THR A 97 -3.39 9.25 -13.28
CA THR A 97 -4.05 8.62 -14.44
C THR A 97 -4.79 7.36 -14.03
N GLU A 98 -4.12 6.47 -13.29
CA GLU A 98 -4.71 5.23 -12.78
C GLU A 98 -5.92 5.50 -11.86
N PHE A 99 -5.80 6.51 -11.00
CA PHE A 99 -6.88 6.93 -10.11
C PHE A 99 -8.08 7.49 -10.89
N GLU A 100 -7.84 8.36 -11.87
CA GLU A 100 -8.91 8.93 -12.72
C GLU A 100 -9.65 7.86 -13.53
N GLU A 101 -8.92 6.88 -14.06
CA GLU A 101 -9.51 5.74 -14.76
C GLU A 101 -10.37 4.88 -13.82
N SER A 102 -9.84 4.60 -12.61
CA SER A 102 -10.56 3.84 -11.59
C SER A 102 -11.82 4.58 -11.14
N LEU A 103 -11.72 5.87 -10.87
CA LEU A 103 -12.84 6.72 -10.49
C LEU A 103 -13.92 6.76 -11.60
N ALA A 104 -13.52 6.86 -12.87
CA ALA A 104 -14.44 6.86 -14.00
C ALA A 104 -15.20 5.53 -14.11
N LYS A 105 -14.51 4.38 -13.92
CA LYS A 105 -15.15 3.05 -13.92
C LYS A 105 -16.19 2.91 -12.80
N LEU A 106 -15.86 3.36 -11.58
CA LEU A 106 -16.77 3.31 -10.44
C LEU A 106 -17.97 4.25 -10.61
N LYS A 107 -17.75 5.45 -11.16
CA LYS A 107 -18.82 6.40 -11.48
C LYS A 107 -19.79 5.85 -12.56
N ALA A 108 -19.29 5.12 -13.56
CA ALA A 108 -20.11 4.45 -14.55
C ALA A 108 -21.03 3.39 -13.91
N GLN A 109 -20.61 2.81 -12.77
CA GLN A 109 -21.40 1.89 -11.95
C GLN A 109 -22.28 2.61 -10.91
N LYS A 110 -22.50 3.94 -11.07
CA LYS A 110 -23.37 4.78 -10.23
C LYS A 110 -22.87 4.98 -8.78
N MET A 111 -21.57 4.90 -8.55
CA MET A 111 -20.96 5.22 -7.26
C MET A 111 -21.39 6.61 -6.77
N LYS A 112 -21.74 6.72 -5.50
CA LYS A 112 -22.11 7.96 -4.81
C LYS A 112 -21.12 8.32 -3.70
N SER A 113 -20.46 7.34 -3.11
CA SER A 113 -19.52 7.47 -2.00
C SER A 113 -18.23 6.74 -2.32
N LEU A 114 -17.10 7.24 -1.85
CA LEU A 114 -15.78 6.66 -2.10
C LEU A 114 -15.04 6.42 -0.78
N ILE A 115 -14.46 5.24 -0.67
CA ILE A 115 -13.44 4.91 0.32
C ILE A 115 -12.09 4.92 -0.41
N LEU A 116 -11.19 5.84 -0.03
CA LEU A 116 -9.80 5.86 -0.46
C LEU A 116 -8.93 5.23 0.63
N ASP A 117 -8.34 4.09 0.35
CA ASP A 117 -7.48 3.40 1.31
C ASP A 117 -6.01 3.78 1.07
N LEU A 118 -5.43 4.46 2.06
CA LEU A 118 -4.03 4.85 2.13
C LEU A 118 -3.26 4.11 3.23
N ARG A 119 -3.84 3.05 3.81
CA ARG A 119 -3.16 2.25 4.83
C ARG A 119 -1.92 1.57 4.22
N GLY A 120 -0.79 1.63 4.93
CA GLY A 120 0.50 1.12 4.47
C GLY A 120 1.16 1.93 3.35
N ASN A 121 0.53 2.99 2.85
CA ASN A 121 1.07 3.82 1.79
C ASN A 121 2.13 4.80 2.33
N THR A 122 3.40 4.51 2.06
CA THR A 122 4.55 5.30 2.55
C THR A 122 4.76 6.64 1.82
N GLY A 123 3.88 6.97 0.87
CA GLY A 123 3.90 8.22 0.12
C GLY A 123 4.48 8.10 -1.29
N GLY A 124 5.21 9.13 -1.70
CA GLY A 124 5.80 9.26 -3.03
C GLY A 124 5.99 10.73 -3.42
N TYR A 125 5.63 11.07 -4.65
CA TYR A 125 5.81 12.43 -5.18
C TYR A 125 4.78 13.42 -4.62
N LEU A 126 5.27 14.55 -4.10
CA LEU A 126 4.43 15.63 -3.56
C LEU A 126 3.45 16.20 -4.60
N ASN A 127 3.94 16.49 -5.82
CA ASN A 127 3.10 17.01 -6.89
C ASN A 127 1.95 16.05 -7.25
N ILE A 128 2.22 14.72 -7.21
CA ILE A 128 1.18 13.71 -7.46
C ILE A 128 0.13 13.72 -6.34
N ALA A 129 0.55 13.88 -5.08
CA ALA A 129 -0.38 14.01 -3.96
C ALA A 129 -1.25 15.28 -4.08
N ALA A 130 -0.64 16.40 -4.51
CA ALA A 130 -1.37 17.65 -4.75
C ALA A 130 -2.40 17.48 -5.89
N GLU A 131 -2.01 16.86 -7.01
CA GLU A 131 -2.93 16.58 -8.12
C GLU A 131 -4.05 15.62 -7.74
N LEU A 132 -3.75 14.61 -6.93
CA LEU A 132 -4.78 13.68 -6.45
C LEU A 132 -5.76 14.36 -5.49
N SER A 133 -5.26 15.21 -4.58
CA SER A 133 -6.11 16.03 -3.70
C SER A 133 -7.05 16.94 -4.49
N ASN A 134 -6.61 17.43 -5.66
CA ASN A 134 -7.40 18.24 -6.56
C ASN A 134 -8.66 17.52 -7.09
N GLN A 135 -8.71 16.18 -7.06
CA GLN A 135 -9.90 15.41 -7.45
C GLN A 135 -11.07 15.59 -6.47
N PHE A 136 -10.77 15.96 -5.23
CA PHE A 136 -11.74 16.01 -4.14
C PHE A 136 -12.11 17.43 -3.71
N LEU A 137 -11.23 18.41 -3.94
CA LEU A 137 -11.38 19.76 -3.47
C LEU A 137 -11.93 20.69 -4.56
N LYS A 138 -12.60 21.78 -4.16
CA LYS A 138 -13.08 22.80 -5.06
C LYS A 138 -11.90 23.66 -5.55
N ASN A 139 -12.14 24.49 -6.56
CA ASN A 139 -11.11 25.37 -7.11
C ASN A 139 -10.55 26.38 -6.10
N ASP A 140 -9.28 26.77 -6.25
CA ASP A 140 -8.54 27.75 -5.43
C ASP A 140 -8.40 27.42 -3.95
N MET A 141 -8.52 26.14 -3.57
CA MET A 141 -8.28 25.66 -2.20
C MET A 141 -6.80 25.29 -2.02
N THR A 142 -6.20 25.71 -0.92
CA THR A 142 -4.83 25.30 -0.57
C THR A 142 -4.82 23.81 -0.23
N ILE A 143 -3.89 23.06 -0.80
CA ILE A 143 -3.68 21.64 -0.54
C ILE A 143 -2.57 21.45 0.50
N VAL A 144 -1.44 22.10 0.26
CA VAL A 144 -0.24 22.02 1.08
C VAL A 144 0.64 23.20 0.79
N TYR A 145 1.46 23.65 1.73
CA TYR A 145 2.57 24.53 1.43
C TYR A 145 3.87 24.00 2.01
N THR A 146 4.98 24.38 1.38
CA THR A 146 6.33 24.01 1.83
C THR A 146 7.12 25.25 2.18
N GLU A 147 7.93 25.18 3.23
CA GLU A 147 8.76 26.26 3.70
C GLU A 147 10.00 25.71 4.43
N GLY A 148 11.14 26.39 4.26
CA GLY A 148 12.39 26.04 4.94
C GLY A 148 13.35 27.22 4.94
N ASP A 149 14.40 27.18 5.79
CA ASP A 149 15.33 28.29 6.03
C ASP A 149 15.90 28.90 4.76
N LYS A 150 16.21 28.06 3.76
CA LYS A 150 16.74 28.48 2.43
C LYS A 150 15.79 28.13 1.29
N SER A 151 14.57 27.77 1.61
CA SER A 151 13.51 27.42 0.66
C SER A 151 12.30 28.31 0.93
N PRO A 152 12.01 29.29 0.04
CA PRO A 152 10.89 30.20 0.25
C PRO A 152 9.57 29.42 0.24
N LYS A 153 8.57 29.99 0.88
CA LYS A 153 7.22 29.39 0.95
C LYS A 153 6.66 29.17 -0.45
N GLN A 154 6.31 27.93 -0.73
CA GLN A 154 5.64 27.53 -1.98
C GLN A 154 4.28 26.92 -1.61
N VAL A 155 3.20 27.49 -2.17
CA VAL A 155 1.83 27.05 -1.91
C VAL A 155 1.32 26.26 -3.11
N PHE A 156 0.79 25.07 -2.84
CA PHE A 156 0.10 24.25 -3.82
C PHE A 156 -1.41 24.37 -3.60
N LYS A 157 -2.10 24.77 -4.65
CA LYS A 157 -3.55 24.96 -4.64
C LYS A 157 -4.20 24.11 -5.72
N THR A 158 -5.48 23.91 -5.58
CA THR A 158 -6.30 23.34 -6.64
C THR A 158 -6.41 24.35 -7.80
N ASP A 159 -6.26 23.85 -9.01
CA ASP A 159 -6.26 24.67 -10.25
C ASP A 159 -7.47 24.42 -11.15
N LYS A 160 -8.28 23.42 -10.86
CA LYS A 160 -9.46 23.01 -11.62
C LYS A 160 -10.50 22.37 -10.72
N LYS A 161 -11.73 22.25 -11.22
CA LYS A 161 -12.77 21.49 -10.53
C LYS A 161 -12.42 20.01 -10.52
N GLY A 162 -12.36 19.41 -9.32
CA GLY A 162 -12.13 17.98 -9.14
C GLY A 162 -13.27 17.13 -9.70
N LYS A 163 -12.98 15.86 -9.96
CA LYS A 163 -13.97 14.92 -10.50
C LYS A 163 -14.86 14.27 -9.46
N PHE A 164 -14.52 14.44 -8.15
CA PHE A 164 -15.31 13.88 -7.02
C PHE A 164 -15.38 14.88 -5.85
N THR A 165 -15.93 16.08 -6.11
CA THR A 165 -16.01 17.16 -5.11
C THR A 165 -17.20 17.07 -4.16
N ASP A 166 -18.27 16.38 -4.54
CA ASP A 166 -19.56 16.43 -3.83
C ASP A 166 -20.01 15.09 -3.21
N GLY A 167 -19.43 13.96 -3.60
CA GLY A 167 -19.74 12.64 -3.03
C GLY A 167 -19.21 12.49 -1.61
N LYS A 168 -19.75 11.56 -0.83
CA LYS A 168 -19.18 11.22 0.49
C LYS A 168 -17.79 10.60 0.32
N LEU A 169 -16.83 11.06 1.09
CA LEU A 169 -15.45 10.60 1.05
C LEU A 169 -14.99 10.13 2.43
N VAL A 170 -14.47 8.92 2.48
CA VAL A 170 -13.75 8.38 3.63
C VAL A 170 -12.32 8.07 3.19
N ILE A 171 -11.34 8.42 4.01
CA ILE A 171 -9.94 8.04 3.83
C ILE A 171 -9.55 7.10 4.96
N LEU A 172 -9.02 5.93 4.61
CA LEU A 172 -8.45 5.01 5.59
C LEU A 172 -6.95 5.27 5.72
N ILE A 173 -6.49 5.46 6.97
CA ILE A 173 -5.08 5.68 7.28
C ILE A 173 -4.63 4.78 8.43
N ASP A 174 -3.32 4.52 8.48
CA ASP A 174 -2.67 3.84 9.58
C ASP A 174 -1.27 4.40 9.85
N GLU A 175 -0.55 3.80 10.76
CA GLU A 175 0.84 4.16 11.13
C GLU A 175 1.84 4.01 9.97
N GLY A 176 1.50 3.27 8.90
CA GLY A 176 2.26 3.16 7.66
C GLY A 176 1.97 4.27 6.65
N SER A 177 0.86 5.00 6.82
CA SER A 177 0.49 6.12 5.96
C SER A 177 1.45 7.30 6.18
N ALA A 178 2.26 7.66 5.19
CA ALA A 178 3.33 8.64 5.37
C ALA A 178 3.45 9.63 4.21
N SER A 179 4.06 10.81 4.47
CA SER A 179 4.50 11.76 3.44
C SER A 179 3.34 12.20 2.52
N ALA A 180 3.34 11.82 1.22
CA ALA A 180 2.29 12.16 0.25
C ALA A 180 0.88 11.72 0.70
N SER A 181 0.77 10.60 1.41
CA SER A 181 -0.50 10.15 2.01
C SER A 181 -1.00 11.14 3.06
N GLU A 182 -0.08 11.71 3.82
CA GLU A 182 -0.40 12.70 4.86
C GLU A 182 -0.74 14.07 4.27
N ILE A 183 -0.23 14.39 3.08
CA ILE A 183 -0.64 15.60 2.33
C ILE A 183 -2.10 15.49 1.93
N VAL A 184 -2.50 14.36 1.30
CA VAL A 184 -3.89 14.12 0.91
C VAL A 184 -4.80 14.10 2.13
N SER A 185 -4.46 13.30 3.15
CA SER A 185 -5.27 13.17 4.37
C SER A 185 -5.42 14.50 5.11
N GLY A 186 -4.32 15.24 5.26
CA GLY A 186 -4.33 16.55 5.91
C GLY A 186 -5.16 17.58 5.16
N ALA A 187 -5.05 17.64 3.83
CA ALA A 187 -5.86 18.55 3.02
C ALA A 187 -7.36 18.23 3.11
N ILE A 188 -7.73 16.97 3.03
CA ILE A 188 -9.13 16.53 3.12
C ILE A 188 -9.71 16.79 4.51
N GLN A 189 -8.93 16.54 5.58
CA GLN A 189 -9.33 16.79 6.95
C GLN A 189 -9.50 18.28 7.23
N ASP A 190 -8.50 19.11 6.87
CA ASP A 190 -8.50 20.54 7.15
C ASP A 190 -9.64 21.31 6.44
N TRP A 191 -10.05 20.83 5.27
CA TRP A 191 -11.18 21.38 4.52
C TRP A 191 -12.53 20.74 4.87
N ASP A 192 -12.60 19.87 5.87
CA ASP A 192 -13.84 19.13 6.22
C ASP A 192 -14.48 18.41 5.01
N ARG A 193 -13.64 18.04 4.02
CA ARG A 193 -14.13 17.43 2.78
C ARG A 193 -14.50 15.96 2.93
N GLY A 194 -13.91 15.28 3.89
CA GLY A 194 -14.13 13.89 4.16
C GLY A 194 -13.80 13.52 5.59
N ILE A 195 -14.00 12.25 5.95
CA ILE A 195 -13.72 11.70 7.26
C ILE A 195 -12.53 10.75 7.16
N LEU A 196 -11.58 10.88 8.06
CA LEU A 196 -10.43 9.99 8.20
C LEU A 196 -10.74 8.92 9.24
N ILE A 197 -10.56 7.67 8.89
CA ILE A 197 -10.78 6.52 9.78
C ILE A 197 -9.51 5.68 9.88
N GLY A 198 -9.18 5.22 11.06
CA GLY A 198 -8.04 4.33 11.30
C GLY A 198 -7.18 4.72 12.48
N ARG A 199 -5.86 4.77 12.30
CA ARG A 199 -4.87 5.12 13.32
C ARG A 199 -4.03 6.30 12.88
N ARG A 200 -3.38 6.95 13.85
CA ARG A 200 -2.49 8.09 13.60
C ARG A 200 -1.40 7.72 12.60
N SER A 201 -1.23 8.57 11.59
CA SER A 201 -0.26 8.36 10.50
C SER A 201 1.21 8.45 10.98
N PHE A 202 2.13 8.27 10.07
CA PHE A 202 3.56 8.16 10.37
C PHE A 202 4.18 9.46 10.91
N GLY A 203 3.83 10.62 10.38
CA GLY A 203 4.42 11.91 10.78
C GLY A 203 5.70 12.28 10.03
N LYS A 204 5.72 12.13 8.69
CA LYS A 204 6.83 12.56 7.84
C LYS A 204 6.45 13.81 7.03
N GLY A 205 6.74 14.98 7.59
CA GLY A 205 6.45 16.29 7.00
C GLY A 205 7.68 16.98 6.37
N LEU A 206 8.59 16.23 5.75
CA LEU A 206 9.83 16.74 5.18
C LEU A 206 9.85 16.66 3.66
N VAL A 207 10.31 17.75 3.03
CA VAL A 207 10.61 17.80 1.60
C VAL A 207 12.07 17.46 1.39
N GLN A 208 12.33 16.38 0.67
CA GLN A 208 13.67 15.91 0.35
C GLN A 208 13.92 16.08 -1.15
N ARG A 209 15.09 16.65 -1.51
CA ARG A 209 15.53 16.81 -2.89
C ARG A 209 16.81 16.04 -3.15
N PRO A 210 16.91 15.34 -4.30
CA PRO A 210 18.17 14.71 -4.70
C PRO A 210 19.07 15.77 -5.36
N PHE A 211 20.37 15.70 -5.06
CA PHE A 211 21.42 16.49 -5.68
C PHE A 211 22.44 15.56 -6.29
N ASN A 212 22.70 15.71 -7.58
CA ASN A 212 23.71 14.91 -8.29
C ASN A 212 25.10 15.41 -7.94
N LEU A 213 26.01 14.49 -7.69
CA LEU A 213 27.42 14.77 -7.46
C LEU A 213 28.24 14.52 -8.74
N PRO A 214 29.46 15.10 -8.87
CA PRO A 214 30.28 14.98 -10.07
C PRO A 214 30.67 13.54 -10.45
N ASP A 215 30.70 12.64 -9.49
CA ASP A 215 31.01 11.20 -9.66
C ASP A 215 29.80 10.35 -10.10
N GLY A 216 28.63 10.99 -10.32
CA GLY A 216 27.38 10.32 -10.68
C GLY A 216 26.57 9.79 -9.48
N SER A 217 27.07 9.90 -8.26
CA SER A 217 26.31 9.60 -7.05
C SER A 217 25.29 10.69 -6.73
N GLN A 218 24.35 10.42 -5.84
CA GLN A 218 23.33 11.37 -5.40
C GLN A 218 23.31 11.52 -3.89
N VAL A 219 23.19 12.76 -3.43
CA VAL A 219 22.85 13.08 -2.03
C VAL A 219 21.40 13.53 -1.96
N ARG A 220 20.63 12.97 -1.05
CA ARG A 220 19.24 13.39 -0.77
C ARG A 220 19.21 14.20 0.51
N LEU A 221 18.87 15.48 0.39
CA LEU A 221 18.85 16.43 1.51
C LEU A 221 17.43 16.91 1.79
N THR A 222 17.12 17.09 3.08
CA THR A 222 15.93 17.80 3.51
C THR A 222 16.12 19.30 3.28
N THR A 223 15.21 19.92 2.52
CA THR A 223 15.27 21.34 2.14
C THR A 223 14.14 22.19 2.73
N ALA A 224 13.02 21.56 3.11
CA ALA A 224 11.85 22.23 3.65
C ALA A 224 10.99 21.28 4.49
N ARG A 225 10.09 21.85 5.27
CA ARG A 225 8.94 21.13 5.83
C ARG A 225 7.71 21.41 5.00
N TYR A 226 6.70 20.57 5.07
CA TYR A 226 5.40 20.86 4.53
C TYR A 226 4.34 21.00 5.63
N TYR A 227 3.34 21.80 5.31
CA TYR A 227 2.28 22.19 6.21
C TYR A 227 0.93 21.99 5.54
N THR A 228 -0.04 21.52 6.30
CA THR A 228 -1.41 21.36 5.82
C THR A 228 -2.10 22.73 5.62
N PRO A 229 -3.29 22.80 5.03
CA PRO A 229 -4.00 24.07 4.81
C PRO A 229 -4.18 24.94 6.07
N THR A 230 -4.39 24.34 7.24
CA THR A 230 -4.50 25.06 8.51
C THR A 230 -3.17 25.52 9.11
N GLY A 231 -2.05 25.16 8.48
CA GLY A 231 -0.70 25.49 8.96
C GLY A 231 -0.09 24.45 9.91
N ARG A 232 -0.71 23.30 10.08
CA ARG A 232 -0.16 22.23 10.90
C ARG A 232 1.11 21.68 10.27
N CYS A 233 2.22 21.66 11.04
CA CYS A 233 3.38 20.84 10.71
C CYS A 233 3.15 19.44 11.29
N ILE A 234 3.11 18.44 10.44
CA ILE A 234 2.85 17.05 10.88
C ILE A 234 4.14 16.28 11.19
N GLN A 235 5.30 16.90 10.95
CA GLN A 235 6.60 16.27 11.19
C GLN A 235 6.78 15.91 12.67
N ARG A 236 7.17 14.66 12.92
CA ARG A 236 7.62 14.21 14.25
C ARG A 236 8.93 14.91 14.63
N SER A 237 9.10 15.15 15.93
CA SER A 237 10.32 15.80 16.45
C SER A 237 11.58 14.94 16.26
N TYR A 238 12.70 15.61 15.97
CA TYR A 238 14.06 15.04 15.99
C TYR A 238 14.85 15.47 17.21
N GLU A 239 14.26 16.20 18.16
CA GLU A 239 14.97 16.80 19.31
C GLU A 239 15.70 15.78 20.17
N LYS A 240 15.19 14.56 20.25
CA LYS A 240 15.81 13.46 21.01
C LYS A 240 16.78 12.61 20.17
N GLY A 241 17.10 13.06 18.95
CA GLY A 241 18.04 12.38 18.05
C GLY A 241 17.39 11.35 17.13
N SER A 242 18.21 10.83 16.21
CA SER A 242 17.76 9.90 15.17
C SER A 242 17.31 8.54 15.72
N GLU A 243 17.98 8.03 16.74
CA GLU A 243 17.61 6.75 17.36
C GLU A 243 16.21 6.80 17.97
N ASP A 244 15.89 7.88 18.69
CA ASP A 244 14.56 8.10 19.24
C ASP A 244 13.50 8.20 18.17
N TYR A 245 13.81 8.91 17.09
CA TYR A 245 12.94 9.03 15.91
C TYR A 245 12.60 7.69 15.26
N PHE A 246 13.59 6.82 15.06
CA PHE A 246 13.36 5.50 14.46
C PHE A 246 12.63 4.54 15.41
N ASN A 247 12.84 4.67 16.71
CA ASN A 247 12.20 3.84 17.73
C ASN A 247 10.79 4.33 18.11
N GLU A 248 10.34 5.49 17.61
CA GLU A 248 9.06 6.06 18.01
C GLU A 248 7.88 5.12 17.72
N MET A 249 7.87 4.45 16.56
CA MET A 249 6.80 3.53 16.22
C MET A 249 6.66 2.39 17.25
N THR A 250 7.79 1.84 17.68
CA THR A 250 7.84 0.83 18.75
C THR A 250 7.35 1.40 20.09
N LYS A 251 7.68 2.67 20.38
CA LYS A 251 7.21 3.36 21.59
C LYS A 251 5.70 3.58 21.55
N ARG A 252 5.16 4.05 20.43
CA ARG A 252 3.71 4.21 20.22
C ARG A 252 2.96 2.90 20.46
N MET A 253 3.46 1.80 19.92
CA MET A 253 2.90 0.47 20.13
C MET A 253 2.94 0.06 21.61
N LYS A 254 4.10 0.22 22.28
CA LYS A 254 4.27 -0.11 23.70
C LYS A 254 3.41 0.74 24.64
N HIS A 255 3.13 1.99 24.27
CA HIS A 255 2.24 2.87 25.03
C HIS A 255 0.75 2.61 24.77
N GLY A 256 0.43 1.59 23.95
CA GLY A 256 -0.96 1.22 23.68
C GLY A 256 -1.66 2.08 22.62
N GLU A 257 -0.95 2.97 21.92
CA GLU A 257 -1.54 3.88 20.94
C GLU A 257 -2.26 3.16 19.79
N PHE A 258 -1.86 1.95 19.45
CA PHE A 258 -2.49 1.17 18.39
C PHE A 258 -3.78 0.49 18.84
N TYR A 259 -4.03 0.44 20.14
CA TYR A 259 -5.14 -0.28 20.76
C TYR A 259 -6.15 0.63 21.43
N HIS A 260 -5.71 1.81 21.90
CA HIS A 260 -6.52 2.70 22.73
C HIS A 260 -6.33 4.16 22.29
N SER A 261 -7.43 4.83 21.93
CA SER A 261 -7.42 6.26 21.56
C SER A 261 -6.93 7.16 22.68
N ASP A 262 -7.25 6.82 23.93
CA ASP A 262 -6.92 7.60 25.13
C ASP A 262 -5.42 7.61 25.45
N SER A 263 -4.65 6.69 24.84
CA SER A 263 -3.19 6.68 24.94
C SER A 263 -2.52 7.79 24.14
N ILE A 264 -3.28 8.52 23.30
CA ILE A 264 -2.77 9.57 22.43
C ILE A 264 -3.04 10.93 23.06
N GLN A 265 -1.98 11.62 23.47
CA GLN A 265 -2.08 12.94 24.06
C GLN A 265 -1.29 13.96 23.24
N PHE A 266 -1.91 15.08 22.92
CA PHE A 266 -1.28 16.20 22.25
C PHE A 266 -1.30 17.42 23.16
N PRO A 267 -0.18 18.19 23.24
CA PRO A 267 -0.17 19.45 23.96
C PRO A 267 -1.09 20.45 23.27
N ASP A 268 -1.67 21.37 24.06
CA ASP A 268 -2.58 22.40 23.56
C ASP A 268 -1.94 23.30 22.48
N SER A 269 -0.63 23.48 22.53
CA SER A 269 0.13 24.23 21.53
C SER A 269 0.10 23.62 20.13
N LEU A 270 -0.31 22.36 19.99
CA LEU A 270 -0.41 21.65 18.72
C LEU A 270 -1.87 21.47 18.24
N LYS A 271 -2.82 22.12 18.90
CA LYS A 271 -4.23 22.15 18.48
C LYS A 271 -4.44 23.19 17.39
N TYR A 272 -5.20 22.81 16.40
CA TYR A 272 -5.65 23.64 15.27
C TYR A 272 -7.13 23.38 15.05
N SER A 273 -7.77 24.23 14.26
CA SER A 273 -9.17 24.07 13.86
C SER A 273 -9.28 23.83 12.37
N THR A 274 -10.17 22.96 11.93
CA THR A 274 -10.50 22.80 10.50
C THR A 274 -11.14 24.08 9.97
N LEU A 275 -11.09 24.26 8.65
CA LEU A 275 -11.39 25.54 8.01
C LEU A 275 -12.87 25.87 7.84
N LEU A 276 -13.74 24.87 7.86
CA LEU A 276 -15.18 25.05 7.65
C LEU A 276 -16.02 24.77 8.88
N SER A 277 -15.76 23.68 9.59
CA SER A 277 -16.57 23.25 10.74
C SER A 277 -15.87 23.45 12.09
N GLU A 278 -14.66 24.03 12.10
CA GLU A 278 -13.87 24.35 13.30
C GLU A 278 -13.63 23.15 14.25
N ARG A 279 -13.59 21.93 13.68
CA ARG A 279 -13.26 20.73 14.46
C ARG A 279 -11.80 20.78 14.91
N THR A 280 -11.52 20.29 16.11
CA THR A 280 -10.15 20.20 16.60
C THR A 280 -9.36 19.15 15.85
N VAL A 281 -8.18 19.54 15.36
CA VAL A 281 -7.19 18.67 14.72
C VAL A 281 -5.81 18.98 15.30
N TYR A 282 -4.85 18.07 15.13
CA TYR A 282 -3.55 18.17 15.80
C TYR A 282 -2.40 18.16 14.79
N GLY A 283 -1.31 18.87 15.15
CA GLY A 283 -0.02 18.85 14.46
C GLY A 283 1.05 18.09 15.26
N GLY A 284 2.29 18.09 14.75
CA GLY A 284 3.46 17.68 15.51
C GLY A 284 3.71 16.16 15.62
N GLY A 285 3.08 15.34 14.80
CA GLY A 285 3.33 13.89 14.89
C GLY A 285 2.44 13.02 14.04
N GLY A 286 2.16 13.45 12.81
CA GLY A 286 1.27 12.76 11.87
C GLY A 286 -0.13 13.32 11.86
N ILE A 287 -0.99 12.71 11.08
CA ILE A 287 -2.42 13.03 10.97
C ILE A 287 -3.19 12.10 11.91
N MET A 288 -3.91 12.69 12.86
CA MET A 288 -4.81 11.94 13.72
C MET A 288 -6.13 11.69 12.97
N PRO A 289 -6.66 10.47 12.92
CA PRO A 289 -7.93 10.21 12.27
C PRO A 289 -9.09 10.84 13.05
N ASP A 290 -10.19 11.11 12.36
CA ASP A 290 -11.43 11.61 12.98
C ASP A 290 -12.14 10.49 13.75
N ILE A 291 -12.03 9.25 13.28
CA ILE A 291 -12.55 8.04 13.91
C ILE A 291 -11.40 7.06 14.10
N PHE A 292 -11.07 6.79 15.35
CA PHE A 292 -10.04 5.83 15.70
C PHE A 292 -10.55 4.39 15.54
N MET A 293 -9.75 3.57 14.87
CA MET A 293 -9.97 2.12 14.74
C MET A 293 -8.73 1.38 15.27
N PRO A 294 -8.86 0.63 16.38
CA PRO A 294 -7.73 -0.12 16.94
C PRO A 294 -7.24 -1.21 15.97
N VAL A 295 -6.02 -1.68 16.23
CA VAL A 295 -5.55 -2.92 15.61
C VAL A 295 -6.43 -4.06 16.10
N ASP A 296 -6.92 -4.86 15.17
CA ASP A 296 -7.62 -6.09 15.53
C ASP A 296 -6.61 -7.09 16.10
N THR A 297 -6.80 -7.47 17.35
CA THR A 297 -5.97 -8.43 18.07
C THR A 297 -6.64 -9.77 18.24
N ALA A 298 -7.84 -9.97 17.72
CA ALA A 298 -8.58 -11.23 17.87
C ALA A 298 -7.77 -12.43 17.33
N PHE A 299 -6.98 -12.20 16.28
CA PHE A 299 -6.13 -13.22 15.66
C PHE A 299 -4.65 -13.15 16.08
N ALA A 300 -4.27 -12.28 17.02
CA ALA A 300 -2.88 -12.11 17.44
C ALA A 300 -2.39 -13.25 18.38
N THR A 301 -2.57 -14.50 17.95
CA THR A 301 -2.12 -15.68 18.68
C THR A 301 -0.68 -16.05 18.28
N LYS A 302 -0.02 -16.90 19.12
CA LYS A 302 1.30 -17.45 18.78
C LYS A 302 1.21 -18.27 17.49
N LEU A 303 0.18 -19.09 17.35
CA LEU A 303 -0.04 -19.90 16.15
C LEU A 303 -0.15 -19.03 14.89
N TYR A 304 -1.00 -18.02 14.90
CA TYR A 304 -1.14 -17.11 13.75
C TYR A 304 0.18 -16.42 13.38
N THR A 305 0.91 -15.94 14.39
CA THR A 305 2.22 -15.31 14.18
C THR A 305 3.23 -16.25 13.54
N ASP A 306 3.28 -17.51 13.99
CA ASP A 306 4.18 -18.53 13.44
C ASP A 306 3.78 -18.93 12.02
N LEU A 307 2.48 -19.07 11.74
CA LEU A 307 1.95 -19.34 10.39
C LEU A 307 2.32 -18.23 9.39
N ILE A 308 2.19 -16.95 9.79
CA ILE A 308 2.58 -15.79 8.95
C ILE A 308 4.09 -15.77 8.75
N ARG A 309 4.87 -15.88 9.83
CA ARG A 309 6.34 -15.82 9.78
C ARG A 309 6.96 -16.90 8.90
N LYS A 310 6.39 -18.08 8.91
CA LYS A 310 6.83 -19.23 8.08
C LYS A 310 6.19 -19.23 6.68
N GLY A 311 5.27 -18.30 6.40
CA GLY A 311 4.64 -18.14 5.09
C GLY A 311 3.68 -19.28 4.72
N ILE A 312 3.13 -19.98 5.72
CA ILE A 312 2.29 -21.18 5.52
C ILE A 312 1.06 -20.86 4.68
N PHE A 313 0.37 -19.73 4.97
CA PHE A 313 -0.80 -19.31 4.18
C PHE A 313 -0.49 -19.19 2.69
N ASN A 314 0.58 -18.48 2.35
CA ASN A 314 0.97 -18.28 0.94
C ASN A 314 1.34 -19.60 0.27
N ARG A 315 2.13 -20.44 0.95
CA ARG A 315 2.57 -21.72 0.41
C ARG A 315 1.40 -22.64 0.17
N PHE A 316 0.53 -22.81 1.17
CA PHE A 316 -0.67 -23.63 1.05
C PHE A 316 -1.57 -23.16 -0.09
N THR A 317 -1.88 -21.85 -0.14
CA THR A 317 -2.75 -21.30 -1.18
C THR A 317 -2.19 -21.52 -2.58
N VAL A 318 -0.89 -21.26 -2.77
CA VAL A 318 -0.24 -21.50 -4.07
C VAL A 318 -0.29 -22.98 -4.44
N ASP A 319 0.10 -23.87 -3.55
CA ASP A 319 0.13 -25.32 -3.81
C ASP A 319 -1.29 -25.88 -4.05
N TYR A 320 -2.29 -25.43 -3.29
CA TYR A 320 -3.69 -25.81 -3.46
C TYR A 320 -4.25 -25.37 -4.81
N VAL A 321 -4.09 -24.08 -5.16
CA VAL A 321 -4.55 -23.55 -6.45
C VAL A 321 -3.83 -24.22 -7.62
N MET A 322 -2.55 -24.50 -7.50
CA MET A 322 -1.82 -25.21 -8.55
C MET A 322 -2.31 -26.64 -8.76
N LYS A 323 -2.62 -27.35 -7.67
CA LYS A 323 -3.13 -28.72 -7.71
C LYS A 323 -4.55 -28.79 -8.29
N ASN A 324 -5.38 -27.79 -7.98
CA ASN A 324 -6.82 -27.78 -8.27
C ASN A 324 -7.22 -26.74 -9.34
N ARG A 325 -6.27 -26.14 -10.08
CA ARG A 325 -6.52 -25.03 -11.02
C ARG A 325 -7.63 -25.30 -12.03
N GLU A 326 -7.61 -26.46 -12.68
CA GLU A 326 -8.61 -26.83 -13.67
C GLU A 326 -10.00 -27.00 -13.04
N LEU A 327 -10.05 -27.63 -11.87
CA LEU A 327 -11.28 -27.79 -11.12
C LEU A 327 -11.87 -26.44 -10.74
N ILE A 328 -11.08 -25.57 -10.12
CA ILE A 328 -11.50 -24.21 -9.74
C ILE A 328 -11.98 -23.40 -10.95
N SER A 329 -11.25 -23.46 -12.08
CA SER A 329 -11.60 -22.72 -13.29
C SER A 329 -12.85 -23.26 -13.98
N ASN A 330 -13.16 -24.53 -13.82
CA ASN A 330 -14.39 -25.14 -14.38
C ASN A 330 -15.61 -24.95 -13.48
N GLU A 331 -15.40 -24.93 -12.17
CA GLU A 331 -16.47 -24.79 -11.18
C GLU A 331 -16.92 -23.33 -11.04
N TYR A 332 -15.98 -22.37 -11.08
CA TYR A 332 -16.27 -20.94 -10.93
C TYR A 332 -16.00 -20.18 -12.22
N SER A 333 -17.07 -19.68 -12.84
CA SER A 333 -17.01 -18.99 -14.14
C SER A 333 -16.26 -17.64 -14.09
N ASP A 334 -16.33 -16.97 -12.92
CA ASP A 334 -15.76 -15.65 -12.67
C ASP A 334 -15.50 -15.44 -11.18
N PHE A 335 -14.93 -14.28 -10.83
CA PHE A 335 -14.57 -13.96 -9.46
C PHE A 335 -15.79 -13.82 -8.54
N GLU A 336 -16.91 -13.27 -9.04
CA GLU A 336 -18.11 -13.05 -8.24
C GLU A 336 -18.72 -14.40 -7.82
N ASN A 337 -18.79 -15.34 -8.76
CA ASN A 337 -19.24 -16.71 -8.51
C ASN A 337 -18.31 -17.45 -7.52
N PHE A 338 -16.98 -17.30 -7.69
CA PHE A 338 -16.01 -17.84 -6.73
C PHE A 338 -16.20 -17.25 -5.34
N TYR A 339 -16.32 -15.93 -5.22
CA TYR A 339 -16.47 -15.24 -3.94
C TYR A 339 -17.72 -15.64 -3.17
N GLU A 340 -18.83 -15.88 -3.90
CA GLU A 340 -20.11 -16.25 -3.28
C GLU A 340 -20.22 -17.73 -2.92
N GLN A 341 -19.51 -18.61 -3.63
CA GLN A 341 -19.74 -20.06 -3.53
C GLN A 341 -18.53 -20.87 -3.04
N PHE A 342 -17.31 -20.28 -3.06
CA PHE A 342 -16.13 -20.99 -2.59
C PHE A 342 -16.15 -21.11 -1.07
N GLU A 343 -16.13 -22.35 -0.57
CA GLU A 343 -16.05 -22.64 0.85
C GLU A 343 -14.75 -23.35 1.18
N VAL A 344 -14.18 -23.01 2.33
CA VAL A 344 -13.03 -23.73 2.89
C VAL A 344 -13.54 -25.02 3.52
N THR A 345 -13.11 -26.16 2.99
CA THR A 345 -13.56 -27.47 3.46
C THR A 345 -12.70 -28.00 4.62
N ASP A 346 -13.23 -28.96 5.38
CA ASP A 346 -12.48 -29.65 6.45
C ASP A 346 -11.23 -30.36 5.90
N GLU A 347 -11.26 -30.86 4.67
CA GLU A 347 -10.09 -31.45 4.00
C GLU A 347 -9.01 -30.40 3.77
N MET A 348 -9.38 -29.20 3.31
CA MET A 348 -8.43 -28.08 3.13
C MET A 348 -7.80 -27.68 4.47
N LEU A 349 -8.59 -27.63 5.54
CA LEU A 349 -8.08 -27.29 6.88
C LEU A 349 -7.13 -28.38 7.40
N SER A 350 -7.43 -29.65 7.15
CA SER A 350 -6.57 -30.78 7.51
C SER A 350 -5.23 -30.74 6.75
N ASP A 351 -5.27 -30.47 5.45
CA ASP A 351 -4.06 -30.33 4.60
C ASP A 351 -3.23 -29.12 5.03
N PHE A 352 -3.90 -27.98 5.36
CA PHE A 352 -3.23 -26.78 5.87
C PHE A 352 -2.51 -27.05 7.19
N ARG A 353 -3.16 -27.74 8.13
CA ARG A 353 -2.57 -28.15 9.40
C ARG A 353 -1.35 -29.05 9.18
N SER A 354 -1.49 -30.06 8.31
CA SER A 354 -0.39 -30.98 7.99
C SER A 354 0.83 -30.24 7.45
N LEU A 355 0.62 -29.28 6.53
CA LEU A 355 1.69 -28.44 6.03
C LEU A 355 2.34 -27.57 7.12
N ALA A 356 1.54 -27.04 8.05
CA ALA A 356 2.05 -26.23 9.16
C ALA A 356 2.93 -27.07 10.09
N GLU A 357 2.49 -28.29 10.43
CA GLU A 357 3.24 -29.23 11.26
C GLU A 357 4.53 -29.73 10.58
N GLU A 358 4.51 -29.99 9.26
CA GLU A 358 5.70 -30.32 8.46
C GLU A 358 6.76 -29.19 8.47
N GLU A 359 6.33 -27.94 8.61
CA GLU A 359 7.20 -26.77 8.72
C GLU A 359 7.50 -26.38 10.17
N ASP A 360 7.39 -27.32 11.11
CA ASP A 360 7.66 -27.12 12.55
C ASP A 360 6.83 -25.99 13.20
N VAL A 361 5.58 -25.80 12.81
CA VAL A 361 4.63 -24.94 13.52
C VAL A 361 3.94 -25.77 14.58
N GLU A 362 4.06 -25.37 15.84
CA GLU A 362 3.34 -25.96 16.95
C GLU A 362 1.84 -25.62 16.83
N TRP A 363 1.03 -26.64 16.46
CA TRP A 363 -0.40 -26.43 16.28
C TRP A 363 -1.13 -26.34 17.63
N ASN A 364 -2.11 -25.44 17.69
CA ASN A 364 -2.94 -25.24 18.87
C ASN A 364 -4.40 -25.00 18.43
N ASP A 365 -5.26 -25.97 18.73
CA ASP A 365 -6.67 -25.95 18.30
C ASP A 365 -7.47 -24.80 18.95
N GLU A 366 -7.16 -24.40 20.19
CA GLU A 366 -7.83 -23.27 20.86
C GLU A 366 -7.47 -21.91 20.23
N GLN A 367 -6.29 -21.81 19.64
CA GLN A 367 -5.84 -20.60 18.94
C GLN A 367 -6.26 -20.53 17.47
N PHE A 368 -6.75 -21.66 16.95
CA PHE A 368 -7.18 -21.76 15.55
C PHE A 368 -8.67 -21.46 15.37
N GLN A 369 -9.50 -21.64 16.42
CA GLN A 369 -10.93 -21.29 16.44
C GLN A 369 -11.14 -19.77 16.47
#